data_bc320c4f88a38457a1b346ca29492ce9
#
_entry.id   bc320c4f88a38457a1b346ca29492ce9
#
_cell.length_a   1.000
_cell.length_b   1.000
_cell.length_c   1.000
_cell.angle_alpha   90.00
_cell.angle_beta   90.00
_cell.angle_gamma   90.00
#
_symmetry.space_group_name_H-M   'P 1'
#
loop_
_entity.id
_entity.type
_entity.pdbx_description
1 polymer ?
#
loop_
_entity_poly.entity_id
_entity_poly.type
_entity_poly.pdbx_seq_one_letter_code
_entity_poly.pdbx_strand_id
1 'polypeptide(L)'
;MSPTRVAGSKPVHLDDVSKAIIEQLQSDGRRSYAEIGKAVGLSEAAVRQRVQKLTDSGVMQVVAVTDPMQLGFYRQAMIGIRVAGDTTVVAEMLGRIPAVDYVVLTAGSFDILAEVVCENDEDLIELLNRQIRGIEGVQSTETFVYLKLHKQFYNWGTR
;
A
#
# COMPACT_ATOMS: atom_id res chain seq x y z
N MET A 1 13.03 5.10 4.48
CA MET A 1 12.65 3.68 4.39
C MET A 1 11.15 3.61 4.58
N SER A 2 10.39 3.36 3.53
CA SER A 2 8.94 3.13 3.66
C SER A 2 8.73 1.82 4.41
N PRO A 3 7.81 1.75 5.38
CA PRO A 3 7.49 0.51 6.04
C PRO A 3 6.76 -0.40 5.07
N THR A 4 7.49 -1.33 4.48
CA THR A 4 6.91 -2.39 3.64
C THR A 4 6.02 -3.24 4.53
N ARG A 5 4.73 -3.34 4.19
CA ARG A 5 3.83 -4.28 4.84
C ARG A 5 4.35 -5.69 4.55
N VAL A 6 4.91 -6.35 5.56
CA VAL A 6 5.39 -7.73 5.43
C VAL A 6 4.17 -8.63 5.25
N ALA A 7 4.06 -9.26 4.08
CA ALA A 7 3.05 -10.27 3.82
C ALA A 7 3.26 -11.43 4.80
N GLY A 8 2.18 -11.88 5.47
CA GLY A 8 2.20 -13.08 6.31
C GLY A 8 2.08 -12.88 7.82
N SER A 9 1.79 -11.67 8.31
CA SER A 9 1.45 -11.51 9.73
C SER A 9 0.14 -12.21 10.06
N LYS A 10 0.15 -13.06 11.09
CA LYS A 10 -1.09 -13.69 11.62
C LYS A 10 -2.10 -12.59 11.96
N PRO A 11 -3.42 -12.84 11.76
CA PRO A 11 -4.45 -11.89 12.15
C PRO A 11 -4.26 -11.50 13.62
N VAL A 12 -4.06 -10.20 13.87
CA VAL A 12 -4.01 -9.66 15.24
C VAL A 12 -5.44 -9.49 15.71
N HIS A 13 -5.78 -10.12 16.83
CA HIS A 13 -7.08 -9.89 17.46
C HIS A 13 -7.11 -8.46 18.02
N LEU A 14 -7.97 -7.62 17.45
CA LEU A 14 -8.17 -6.24 17.87
C LEU A 14 -9.35 -6.18 18.86
N ASP A 15 -9.12 -5.57 20.02
CA ASP A 15 -10.19 -5.21 20.94
C ASP A 15 -11.01 -4.02 20.39
N ASP A 16 -12.22 -3.83 20.90
CA ASP A 16 -13.14 -2.78 20.42
C ASP A 16 -12.56 -1.37 20.60
N VAL A 17 -11.75 -1.15 21.61
CA VAL A 17 -11.09 0.14 21.85
C VAL A 17 -10.04 0.40 20.77
N SER A 18 -9.24 -0.59 20.39
CA SER A 18 -8.27 -0.47 19.29
C SER A 18 -8.96 -0.23 17.95
N LYS A 19 -10.08 -0.91 17.69
CA LYS A 19 -10.93 -0.66 16.51
C LYS A 19 -11.43 0.80 16.49
N ALA A 20 -11.98 1.27 17.59
CA ALA A 20 -12.45 2.66 17.70
C ALA A 20 -11.33 3.69 17.49
N ILE A 21 -10.10 3.45 17.98
CA ILE A 21 -8.93 4.30 17.70
C ILE A 21 -8.59 4.31 16.22
N ILE A 22 -8.59 3.15 15.56
CA ILE A 22 -8.34 3.04 14.12
C ILE A 22 -9.36 3.86 13.33
N GLU A 23 -10.65 3.74 13.62
CA GLU A 23 -11.72 4.48 12.96
C GLU A 23 -11.59 6.00 13.11
N GLN A 24 -11.18 6.47 14.31
CA GLN A 24 -10.89 7.87 14.51
C GLN A 24 -9.75 8.37 13.59
N LEU A 25 -8.67 7.60 13.47
CA LEU A 25 -7.52 7.93 12.62
C LEU A 25 -7.81 7.72 11.13
N GLN A 26 -8.69 6.79 10.75
CA GLN A 26 -9.17 6.66 9.37
C GLN A 26 -10.04 7.84 8.94
N SER A 27 -10.77 8.45 9.89
CA SER A 27 -11.58 9.64 9.63
C SER A 27 -10.72 10.91 9.54
N ASP A 28 -9.75 11.05 10.44
CA ASP A 28 -8.78 12.16 10.44
C ASP A 28 -7.44 11.68 11.02
N GLY A 29 -6.48 11.44 10.14
CA GLY A 29 -5.13 10.98 10.51
C GLY A 29 -4.32 11.99 11.35
N ARG A 30 -4.78 13.24 11.49
CA ARG A 30 -4.15 14.26 12.32
C ARG A 30 -4.86 14.49 13.65
N ARG A 31 -5.93 13.74 13.95
CA ARG A 31 -6.66 13.87 15.21
C ARG A 31 -5.73 13.66 16.41
N SER A 32 -5.77 14.57 17.38
CA SER A 32 -4.91 14.49 18.56
C SER A 32 -5.25 13.29 19.43
N TYR A 33 -4.24 12.69 20.05
CA TYR A 33 -4.46 11.55 20.96
C TYR A 33 -5.30 11.92 22.19
N ALA A 34 -5.28 13.19 22.59
CA ALA A 34 -6.14 13.69 23.65
C ALA A 34 -7.62 13.68 23.24
N GLU A 35 -7.95 14.08 21.99
CA GLU A 35 -9.32 14.02 21.45
C GLU A 35 -9.78 12.58 21.26
N ILE A 36 -8.92 11.72 20.70
CA ILE A 36 -9.21 10.29 20.59
C ILE A 36 -9.47 9.70 21.97
N GLY A 37 -8.64 10.02 22.96
CA GLY A 37 -8.81 9.55 24.34
C GLY A 37 -10.17 9.91 24.91
N LYS A 38 -10.64 11.15 24.73
CA LYS A 38 -11.99 11.58 25.13
C LYS A 38 -13.09 10.76 24.45
N ALA A 39 -12.92 10.45 23.17
CA ALA A 39 -13.91 9.69 22.39
C ALA A 39 -13.99 8.22 22.80
N VAL A 40 -12.87 7.59 23.20
CA VAL A 40 -12.79 6.16 23.54
C VAL A 40 -12.67 5.87 25.03
N GLY A 41 -12.73 6.89 25.89
CA GLY A 41 -12.66 6.73 27.35
C GLY A 41 -11.27 6.41 27.89
N LEU A 42 -10.20 6.88 27.25
CA LEU A 42 -8.80 6.62 27.64
C LEU A 42 -8.03 7.92 27.89
N SER A 43 -6.92 7.82 28.64
CA SER A 43 -5.93 8.90 28.71
C SER A 43 -5.16 9.01 27.39
N GLU A 44 -4.62 10.21 27.12
CA GLU A 44 -3.75 10.43 25.95
C GLU A 44 -2.56 9.45 25.92
N ALA A 45 -1.94 9.19 27.07
CA ALA A 45 -0.82 8.25 27.18
C ALA A 45 -1.23 6.82 26.78
N ALA A 46 -2.42 6.37 27.20
CA ALA A 46 -2.94 5.06 26.85
C ALA A 46 -3.26 4.95 25.35
N VAL A 47 -3.81 6.00 24.73
CA VAL A 47 -4.02 6.06 23.26
C VAL A 47 -2.69 5.98 22.54
N ARG A 48 -1.69 6.79 22.94
CA ARG A 48 -0.35 6.79 22.35
C ARG A 48 0.27 5.38 22.36
N GLN A 49 0.21 4.69 23.49
CA GLN A 49 0.74 3.33 23.63
C GLN A 49 0.02 2.34 22.70
N ARG A 50 -1.31 2.45 22.58
CA ARG A 50 -2.09 1.59 21.68
C ARG A 50 -1.78 1.86 20.20
N VAL A 51 -1.71 3.12 19.81
CA VAL A 51 -1.33 3.52 18.43
C VAL A 51 0.06 2.99 18.10
N GLN A 52 1.02 3.15 19.01
CA GLN A 52 2.37 2.61 18.81
C GLN A 52 2.35 1.09 18.61
N LYS A 53 1.62 0.35 19.44
CA LYS A 53 1.48 -1.11 19.30
C LYS A 53 0.83 -1.52 17.97
N LEU A 54 -0.20 -0.80 17.52
CA LEU A 54 -0.87 -1.05 16.23
C LEU A 54 0.08 -0.78 15.05
N THR A 55 0.91 0.24 15.15
CA THR A 55 1.92 0.58 14.14
C THR A 55 3.05 -0.44 14.12
N ASP A 56 3.60 -0.80 15.27
CA ASP A 56 4.69 -1.77 15.39
C ASP A 56 4.30 -3.17 14.93
N SER A 57 3.02 -3.53 15.13
CA SER A 57 2.46 -4.81 14.64
C SER A 57 2.09 -4.81 13.15
N GLY A 58 2.26 -3.68 12.44
CA GLY A 58 1.91 -3.56 11.02
C GLY A 58 0.40 -3.56 10.72
N VAL A 59 -0.46 -3.48 11.74
CA VAL A 59 -1.92 -3.39 11.58
C VAL A 59 -2.34 -2.06 10.98
N MET A 60 -1.62 -0.99 11.35
CA MET A 60 -1.94 0.38 10.94
C MET A 60 -0.68 1.16 10.58
N GLN A 61 -0.81 2.08 9.63
CA GLN A 61 0.18 3.12 9.31
C GLN A 61 -0.53 4.46 9.25
N VAL A 62 0.15 5.50 9.71
CA VAL A 62 -0.31 6.89 9.53
C VAL A 62 0.60 7.53 8.48
N VAL A 63 0.03 7.85 7.34
CA VAL A 63 0.75 8.38 6.17
C VAL A 63 0.02 9.58 5.59
N ALA A 64 0.75 10.45 4.90
CA ALA A 64 0.15 11.45 4.04
C ALA A 64 -0.17 10.79 2.68
N VAL A 65 -1.43 10.85 2.28
CA VAL A 65 -1.83 10.44 0.94
C VAL A 65 -1.76 11.66 0.03
N THR A 66 -1.03 11.53 -1.06
CA THR A 66 -0.84 12.61 -2.04
C THR A 66 -1.34 12.19 -3.41
N ASP A 67 -1.64 13.15 -4.27
CA ASP A 67 -1.88 12.91 -5.69
C ASP A 67 -0.54 12.92 -6.44
N PRO A 68 -0.08 11.80 -7.01
CA PRO A 68 1.19 11.73 -7.71
C PRO A 68 1.33 12.76 -8.82
N MET A 69 0.24 13.07 -9.54
CA MET A 69 0.26 14.05 -10.64
C MET A 69 0.60 15.46 -10.14
N GLN A 70 0.19 15.82 -8.91
CA GLN A 70 0.52 17.12 -8.31
C GLN A 70 1.99 17.19 -7.85
N LEU A 71 2.65 16.03 -7.75
CA LEU A 71 4.05 15.93 -7.36
C LEU A 71 5.01 15.70 -8.54
N GLY A 72 4.49 15.78 -9.78
CA GLY A 72 5.31 15.66 -10.99
C GLY A 72 5.42 14.25 -11.56
N PHE A 73 4.65 13.30 -11.02
CA PHE A 73 4.56 11.94 -11.57
C PHE A 73 3.36 11.86 -12.52
N TYR A 74 3.59 11.98 -13.81
CA TYR A 74 2.51 12.08 -14.79
C TYR A 74 2.05 10.75 -15.37
N ARG A 75 2.68 9.65 -14.95
CA ARG A 75 2.31 8.29 -15.37
C ARG A 75 2.10 7.40 -14.15
N GLN A 76 0.87 6.96 -14.00
CA GLN A 76 0.47 5.94 -13.03
C GLN A 76 -0.19 4.80 -13.79
N ALA A 77 0.17 3.57 -13.47
CA ALA A 77 -0.36 2.40 -14.14
C ALA A 77 -0.45 1.19 -13.22
N MET A 78 -1.43 0.32 -13.49
CA MET A 78 -1.43 -1.05 -12.99
C MET A 78 -0.80 -1.96 -14.05
N ILE A 79 0.13 -2.80 -13.67
CA ILE A 79 0.77 -3.77 -14.54
C ILE A 79 0.32 -5.16 -14.11
N GLY A 80 -0.40 -5.84 -15.01
CA GLY A 80 -0.71 -7.25 -14.89
C GLY A 80 0.48 -8.08 -15.39
N ILE A 81 0.96 -9.02 -14.59
CA ILE A 81 2.16 -9.81 -14.86
C ILE A 81 1.81 -11.29 -14.81
N ARG A 82 2.21 -12.04 -15.84
CA ARG A 82 2.18 -13.50 -15.85
C ARG A 82 3.57 -14.03 -15.56
N VAL A 83 3.63 -15.05 -14.70
CA VAL A 83 4.88 -15.59 -14.18
C VAL A 83 4.97 -17.09 -14.49
N ALA A 84 6.14 -17.56 -14.92
CA ALA A 84 6.49 -18.96 -14.92
C ALA A 84 7.32 -19.28 -13.67
N GLY A 85 6.84 -20.20 -12.85
CA GLY A 85 7.54 -20.62 -11.64
C GLY A 85 7.03 -19.96 -10.36
N ASP A 86 7.93 -19.56 -9.47
CA ASP A 86 7.56 -19.03 -8.13
C ASP A 86 7.19 -17.55 -8.19
N THR A 87 5.91 -17.27 -8.05
CA THR A 87 5.37 -15.90 -8.04
C THR A 87 5.87 -15.08 -6.84
N THR A 88 6.23 -15.72 -5.73
CA THR A 88 6.72 -15.02 -4.54
C THR A 88 8.08 -14.39 -4.79
N VAL A 89 8.97 -15.11 -5.46
CA VAL A 89 10.30 -14.60 -5.82
C VAL A 89 10.19 -13.38 -6.73
N VAL A 90 9.32 -13.46 -7.75
CA VAL A 90 9.09 -12.33 -8.68
C VAL A 90 8.49 -11.13 -7.94
N ALA A 91 7.52 -11.36 -7.05
CA ALA A 91 6.89 -10.30 -6.26
C ALA A 91 7.89 -9.60 -5.33
N GLU A 92 8.83 -10.34 -4.72
CA GLU A 92 9.90 -9.77 -3.90
C GLU A 92 10.85 -8.90 -4.73
N MET A 93 11.17 -9.33 -5.95
CA MET A 93 12.02 -8.55 -6.87
C MET A 93 11.32 -7.26 -7.31
N LEU A 94 10.03 -7.34 -7.66
CA LEU A 94 9.20 -6.17 -7.98
C LEU A 94 9.14 -5.18 -6.82
N GLY A 95 8.95 -5.67 -5.59
CA GLY A 95 8.89 -4.83 -4.38
C GLY A 95 10.19 -4.10 -4.03
N ARG A 96 11.32 -4.41 -4.70
CA ARG A 96 12.59 -3.68 -4.55
C ARG A 96 12.75 -2.53 -5.53
N ILE A 97 11.88 -2.43 -6.54
CA ILE A 97 11.92 -1.38 -7.56
C ILE A 97 11.29 -0.10 -6.96
N PRO A 98 12.01 1.03 -6.86
CA PRO A 98 11.50 2.24 -6.22
C PRO A 98 10.23 2.82 -6.86
N ALA A 99 10.02 2.62 -8.16
CA ALA A 99 8.85 3.10 -8.90
C ALA A 99 7.62 2.17 -8.75
N VAL A 100 7.75 1.07 -8.01
CA VAL A 100 6.66 0.12 -7.71
C VAL A 100 6.15 0.37 -6.30
N ASP A 101 4.94 0.91 -6.19
CA ASP A 101 4.34 1.28 -4.89
C ASP A 101 3.49 0.17 -4.28
N TYR A 102 2.97 -0.72 -5.10
CA TYR A 102 2.08 -1.80 -4.67
C TYR A 102 2.34 -3.07 -5.47
N VAL A 103 2.40 -4.20 -4.77
CA VAL A 103 2.53 -5.54 -5.38
C VAL A 103 1.58 -6.48 -4.67
N VAL A 104 0.76 -7.18 -5.42
CA VAL A 104 -0.16 -8.20 -4.89
C VAL A 104 -0.17 -9.45 -5.76
N LEU A 105 -0.13 -10.62 -5.10
CA LEU A 105 -0.36 -11.90 -5.75
C LEU A 105 -1.86 -12.10 -5.97
N THR A 106 -2.23 -12.55 -7.15
CA THR A 106 -3.63 -12.72 -7.54
C THR A 106 -3.92 -14.13 -8.04
N ALA A 107 -5.18 -14.51 -8.01
CA ALA A 107 -5.68 -15.73 -8.62
C ALA A 107 -6.63 -15.32 -9.76
N GLY A 108 -6.10 -15.20 -11.00
CA GLY A 108 -6.87 -14.74 -12.15
C GLY A 108 -6.06 -14.78 -13.43
N SER A 109 -6.37 -13.87 -14.35
CA SER A 109 -5.66 -13.77 -15.64
C SER A 109 -4.20 -13.38 -15.51
N PHE A 110 -3.84 -12.73 -14.42
CA PHE A 110 -2.48 -12.38 -14.05
C PHE A 110 -2.14 -13.02 -12.70
N ASP A 111 -0.89 -13.37 -12.51
CA ASP A 111 -0.37 -13.92 -11.25
C ASP A 111 -0.02 -12.83 -10.26
N ILE A 112 0.43 -11.67 -10.78
CA ILE A 112 0.80 -10.50 -9.99
C ILE A 112 0.17 -9.25 -10.59
N LEU A 113 -0.31 -8.35 -9.74
CA LEU A 113 -0.59 -6.96 -10.10
C LEU A 113 0.40 -6.05 -9.37
N ALA A 114 1.02 -5.14 -10.13
CA ALA A 114 1.96 -4.15 -9.61
C ALA A 114 1.52 -2.74 -10.01
N GLU A 115 1.35 -1.84 -9.04
CA GLU A 115 1.10 -0.43 -9.29
C GLU A 115 2.41 0.32 -9.37
N VAL A 116 2.53 1.17 -10.38
CA VAL A 116 3.76 1.93 -10.65
C VAL A 116 3.46 3.40 -10.86
N VAL A 117 4.44 4.24 -10.48
CA VAL A 117 4.38 5.69 -10.63
C VAL A 117 5.67 6.17 -11.26
N CYS A 118 5.58 6.89 -12.41
CA CYS A 118 6.70 7.39 -13.18
C CYS A 118 6.52 8.86 -13.52
N GLU A 119 7.62 9.58 -13.75
CA GLU A 119 7.57 10.99 -14.11
C GLU A 119 7.01 11.21 -15.54
N ASN A 120 7.37 10.32 -16.48
CA ASN A 120 7.05 10.46 -17.91
C ASN A 120 6.92 9.10 -18.60
N ASP A 121 6.71 9.11 -19.93
CA ASP A 121 6.56 7.90 -20.74
C ASP A 121 7.88 7.16 -20.91
N GLU A 122 9.00 7.87 -21.00
CA GLU A 122 10.34 7.29 -21.13
C GLU A 122 10.70 6.44 -19.91
N ASP A 123 10.42 6.96 -18.72
CA ASP A 123 10.64 6.25 -17.46
C ASP A 123 9.75 5.00 -17.35
N LEU A 124 8.49 5.09 -17.80
CA LEU A 124 7.60 3.95 -17.84
C LEU A 124 8.10 2.88 -18.83
N ILE A 125 8.59 3.27 -20.00
CA ILE A 125 9.17 2.36 -21.00
C ILE A 125 10.41 1.67 -20.43
N GLU A 126 11.30 2.40 -19.77
CA GLU A 126 12.50 1.85 -19.15
C GLU A 126 12.15 0.87 -18.01
N LEU A 127 11.22 1.26 -17.15
CA LEU A 127 10.72 0.41 -16.07
C LEU A 127 10.15 -0.91 -16.62
N LEU A 128 9.28 -0.83 -17.61
CA LEU A 128 8.66 -2.02 -18.22
C LEU A 128 9.69 -2.94 -18.89
N ASN A 129 10.56 -2.36 -19.73
CA ASN A 129 11.42 -3.17 -20.59
C ASN A 129 12.66 -3.73 -19.86
N ARG A 130 13.26 -2.95 -18.95
CA ARG A 130 14.51 -3.31 -18.29
C ARG A 130 14.33 -3.84 -16.89
N GLN A 131 13.43 -3.24 -16.11
CA GLN A 131 13.32 -3.60 -14.70
C GLN A 131 12.28 -4.70 -14.47
N ILE A 132 11.10 -4.63 -15.09
CA ILE A 132 10.03 -5.61 -14.87
C ILE A 132 10.19 -6.84 -15.78
N ARG A 133 10.26 -6.64 -17.10
CA ARG A 133 10.40 -7.75 -18.05
C ARG A 133 11.76 -8.43 -18.00
N GLY A 134 12.76 -7.77 -17.42
CA GLY A 134 14.08 -8.35 -17.16
C GLY A 134 14.13 -9.29 -15.95
N ILE A 135 13.08 -9.35 -15.13
CA ILE A 135 13.01 -10.27 -13.99
C ILE A 135 12.83 -11.69 -14.50
N GLU A 136 13.71 -12.59 -14.07
CA GLU A 136 13.59 -14.01 -14.38
C GLU A 136 12.25 -14.57 -13.88
N GLY A 137 11.54 -15.30 -14.73
CA GLY A 137 10.20 -15.83 -14.46
C GLY A 137 9.06 -14.95 -14.99
N VAL A 138 9.28 -13.69 -15.35
CA VAL A 138 8.26 -12.86 -16.01
C VAL A 138 8.05 -13.33 -17.44
N GLN A 139 6.84 -13.81 -17.77
CA GLN A 139 6.49 -14.29 -19.11
C GLN A 139 5.89 -13.19 -19.98
N SER A 140 4.96 -12.43 -19.43
CA SER A 140 4.28 -11.34 -20.14
C SER A 140 3.76 -10.28 -19.19
N THR A 141 3.57 -9.08 -19.73
CA THR A 141 2.99 -7.95 -19.00
C THR A 141 1.91 -7.29 -19.82
N GLU A 142 0.87 -6.82 -19.13
CA GLU A 142 -0.16 -5.94 -19.70
C GLU A 142 -0.23 -4.69 -18.84
N THR A 143 -0.24 -3.50 -19.46
CA THR A 143 -0.16 -2.22 -18.75
C THR A 143 -1.49 -1.49 -18.88
N PHE A 144 -2.09 -1.15 -17.74
CA PHE A 144 -3.32 -0.37 -17.61
C PHE A 144 -2.96 1.04 -17.13
N VAL A 145 -2.74 1.97 -18.06
CA VAL A 145 -2.42 3.36 -17.73
C VAL A 145 -3.65 4.05 -17.15
N TYR A 146 -3.51 4.72 -16.02
CA TYR A 146 -4.59 5.44 -15.39
C TYR A 146 -4.87 6.75 -16.15
N LEU A 147 -6.08 6.87 -16.66
CA LEU A 147 -6.50 8.08 -17.38
C LEU A 147 -7.11 9.10 -16.43
N LYS A 148 -7.84 8.63 -15.42
CA LYS A 148 -8.51 9.48 -14.44
C LYS A 148 -8.89 8.70 -13.21
N LEU A 149 -8.46 9.19 -12.05
CA LEU A 149 -8.91 8.69 -10.76
C LEU A 149 -10.31 9.27 -10.46
N HIS A 150 -11.30 8.41 -10.28
CA HIS A 150 -12.66 8.83 -9.94
C HIS A 150 -12.93 8.82 -8.45
N LYS A 151 -12.35 7.86 -7.72
CA LYS A 151 -12.57 7.69 -6.29
C LYS A 151 -11.42 6.92 -5.65
N GLN A 152 -10.90 7.45 -4.56
CA GLN A 152 -9.92 6.77 -3.72
C GLN A 152 -10.22 7.10 -2.25
N PHE A 153 -10.53 6.08 -1.44
CA PHE A 153 -10.75 6.22 -0.01
C PHE A 153 -10.09 5.05 0.73
N TYR A 154 -9.57 5.33 1.92
CA TYR A 154 -8.89 4.34 2.77
C TYR A 154 -9.59 4.11 4.11
N ASN A 155 -10.85 4.56 4.25
CA ASN A 155 -11.64 4.51 5.48
C ASN A 155 -12.76 3.46 5.40
N TRP A 156 -12.40 2.18 5.21
CA TRP A 156 -13.37 1.08 5.18
C TRP A 156 -13.85 0.61 6.57
N GLY A 157 -13.45 1.28 7.66
CA GLY A 157 -13.82 0.93 9.02
C GLY A 157 -13.10 -0.29 9.57
N THR A 158 -13.68 -0.88 10.63
CA THR A 158 -13.20 -2.11 11.29
C THR A 158 -14.34 -3.13 11.40
N ARG A 159 -14.02 -4.42 11.51
CA ARG A 159 -15.00 -5.51 11.71
C ARG A 159 -14.57 -6.44 12.83
#